data_4e81e0a6fa6b718190b2749e32d6d770
#
_entry.id   4e81e0a6fa6b718190b2749e32d6d770
#
_cell.length_a   1.000
_cell.length_b   1.000
_cell.length_c   1.000
_cell.angle_alpha   90.00
_cell.angle_beta   90.00
_cell.angle_gamma   90.00
#
_symmetry.space_group_name_H-M   'P 1'
#
loop_
_entity.id
_entity.type
_entity.pdbx_description
1 polymer ?
#
loop_
_entity_poly.entity_id
_entity_poly.type
_entity_poly.pdbx_seq_one_letter_code
_entity_poly.pdbx_strand_id
1 'polypeptide(L)'
;MKNWKFELLLLLRSRPAAAALVVLALLSALSVWNGMRAMAAQRIALERIAAVHAADLAERAARQPADGDAGLTAYYTPHLTFTPAPPLAFAAIGQRDVQPYALQVRALGLQAQLYESEAINPELAAPGRFDFAFVLVYLAPLFIIALMHDLLSGEREAGRLRLLSSLPGKPGALWRRRVLLRLALVALALLLPLLAGARLSGAAPAETALVAGAALLYVAFWCGVAAWGAAVSRSAAAGAALLLATFVLLALVLPTGVNAALDRAIPVVQGAELALAQRQAVHTAWDKPREETMQRFFRTHPEWKDTAPLPEGFHWKWYYAMHQAGDDAVAEQAALYRGALWSREQWTRNTGLLLAGVNVQVLLHRLAGTDMEARMAYLDRVAAYHELVRRHFYPYVFGERPFGPADFARLPVFAPAPGAGLPPATLLCALALLAGAALLLGLRSTARVTMGPDPMG
;
A
#
# COMPACT_ATOMS: atom_id res chain seq x y z
N MET A 1 -10.33 -2.04 41.57
CA MET A 1 -10.46 -0.74 40.88
C MET A 1 -9.57 0.37 41.48
N LYS A 2 -9.44 0.53 42.79
CA LYS A 2 -8.61 1.63 43.40
C LYS A 2 -7.16 1.67 42.86
N ASN A 3 -6.50 0.54 42.71
CA ASN A 3 -5.07 0.46 42.32
C ASN A 3 -4.77 0.91 40.86
N TRP A 4 -5.72 0.78 39.91
CA TRP A 4 -5.56 1.26 38.53
C TRP A 4 -5.62 2.79 38.45
N LYS A 5 -6.50 3.43 39.24
CA LYS A 5 -6.59 4.90 39.34
C LYS A 5 -5.29 5.51 39.85
N PHE A 6 -4.67 4.89 40.83
CA PHE A 6 -3.38 5.37 41.37
C PHE A 6 -2.26 5.30 40.37
N GLU A 7 -2.12 4.17 39.65
CA GLU A 7 -1.11 4.02 38.58
C GLU A 7 -1.34 4.99 37.42
N LEU A 8 -2.59 5.22 37.05
CA LEU A 8 -2.94 6.22 36.02
C LEU A 8 -2.57 7.62 36.48
N LEU A 9 -2.91 8.00 37.70
CA LEU A 9 -2.57 9.31 38.25
C LEU A 9 -1.05 9.51 38.37
N LEU A 10 -0.31 8.47 38.77
CA LEU A 10 1.15 8.53 38.84
C LEU A 10 1.76 8.76 37.47
N LEU A 11 1.27 8.06 36.44
CA LEU A 11 1.74 8.24 35.08
C LEU A 11 1.42 9.62 34.51
N LEU A 12 0.19 10.11 34.70
CA LEU A 12 -0.25 11.43 34.20
C LEU A 12 0.37 12.61 34.94
N ARG A 13 0.80 12.42 36.20
CA ARG A 13 1.59 13.42 36.95
C ARG A 13 3.04 13.52 36.45
N SER A 14 3.55 12.52 35.81
CA SER A 14 4.84 12.57 35.11
C SER A 14 4.69 13.43 33.86
N ARG A 15 5.21 14.67 33.89
CA ARG A 15 5.14 15.63 32.78
C ARG A 15 5.67 15.02 31.46
N PRO A 16 6.81 14.28 31.41
CA PRO A 16 7.32 13.66 30.17
C PRO A 16 6.39 12.59 29.63
N ALA A 17 5.81 11.74 30.50
CA ALA A 17 4.91 10.68 30.06
C ALA A 17 3.58 11.22 29.53
N ALA A 18 3.01 12.23 30.22
CA ALA A 18 1.80 12.88 29.74
C ALA A 18 2.03 13.61 28.40
N ALA A 19 3.15 14.36 28.31
CA ALA A 19 3.53 15.02 27.05
C ALA A 19 3.72 14.01 25.89
N ALA A 20 4.40 12.89 26.13
CA ALA A 20 4.59 11.85 25.12
C ALA A 20 3.26 11.29 24.61
N LEU A 21 2.31 11.00 25.49
CA LEU A 21 0.97 10.52 25.09
C LEU A 21 0.18 11.56 24.30
N VAL A 22 0.23 12.83 24.72
CA VAL A 22 -0.44 13.94 24.01
C VAL A 22 0.19 14.13 22.61
N VAL A 23 1.52 14.15 22.52
CA VAL A 23 2.22 14.28 21.24
C VAL A 23 1.89 13.11 20.32
N LEU A 24 1.89 11.87 20.83
CA LEU A 24 1.50 10.70 20.04
C LEU A 24 0.06 10.82 19.52
N ALA A 25 -0.88 11.23 20.36
CA ALA A 25 -2.27 11.43 19.95
C ALA A 25 -2.41 12.52 18.88
N LEU A 26 -1.67 13.63 19.03
CA LEU A 26 -1.64 14.72 18.04
C LEU A 26 -1.02 14.26 16.72
N LEU A 27 0.09 13.51 16.75
CA LEU A 27 0.71 12.95 15.54
C LEU A 27 -0.21 11.95 14.85
N SER A 28 -0.91 11.10 15.61
CA SER A 28 -1.91 10.19 15.07
C SER A 28 -3.08 10.95 14.44
N ALA A 29 -3.61 11.97 15.10
CA ALA A 29 -4.68 12.80 14.55
C ALA A 29 -4.25 13.55 13.28
N LEU A 30 -3.03 14.11 13.29
CA LEU A 30 -2.46 14.81 12.14
C LEU A 30 -2.26 13.87 10.95
N SER A 31 -1.77 12.65 11.20
CA SER A 31 -1.55 11.64 10.15
C SER A 31 -2.87 11.19 9.51
N VAL A 32 -3.90 10.94 10.32
CA VAL A 32 -5.25 10.61 9.85
C VAL A 32 -5.84 11.77 9.04
N TRP A 33 -5.73 13.00 9.55
CA TRP A 33 -6.21 14.19 8.82
C TRP A 33 -5.49 14.38 7.49
N ASN A 34 -4.15 14.22 7.45
CA ASN A 34 -3.36 14.30 6.22
C ASN A 34 -3.77 13.24 5.20
N GLY A 35 -3.94 11.99 5.65
CA GLY A 35 -4.43 10.90 4.80
C GLY A 35 -5.83 11.16 4.23
N MET A 36 -6.77 11.62 5.06
CA MET A 36 -8.11 11.98 4.63
C MET A 36 -8.11 13.13 3.61
N ARG A 37 -7.27 14.15 3.85
CA ARG A 37 -7.10 15.27 2.92
C ARG A 37 -6.53 14.81 1.57
N ALA A 38 -5.55 13.91 1.57
CA ALA A 38 -4.99 13.33 0.36
C ALA A 38 -6.04 12.55 -0.44
N MET A 39 -6.85 11.72 0.24
CA MET A 39 -7.93 10.96 -0.43
C MET A 39 -9.04 11.87 -0.97
N ALA A 40 -9.40 12.93 -0.23
CA ALA A 40 -10.35 13.92 -0.70
C ALA A 40 -9.84 14.66 -1.95
N ALA A 41 -8.55 15.05 -1.97
CA ALA A 41 -7.93 15.67 -3.12
C ALA A 41 -7.94 14.74 -4.35
N GLN A 42 -7.62 13.44 -4.17
CA GLN A 42 -7.70 12.46 -5.27
C GLN A 42 -9.14 12.31 -5.79
N ARG A 43 -10.14 12.26 -4.90
CA ARG A 43 -11.55 12.19 -5.31
C ARG A 43 -11.96 13.39 -6.15
N ILE A 44 -11.67 14.61 -5.69
CA ILE A 44 -11.98 15.84 -6.42
C ILE A 44 -11.27 15.87 -7.78
N ALA A 45 -10.00 15.41 -7.84
CA ALA A 45 -9.27 15.31 -9.10
C ALA A 45 -9.93 14.33 -10.07
N LEU A 46 -10.36 13.15 -9.59
CA LEU A 46 -11.06 12.15 -10.40
C LEU A 46 -12.41 12.67 -10.92
N GLU A 47 -13.19 13.31 -10.08
CA GLU A 47 -14.48 13.92 -10.47
C GLU A 47 -14.29 14.97 -11.58
N ARG A 48 -13.25 15.82 -11.44
CA ARG A 48 -12.91 16.82 -12.45
C ARG A 48 -12.46 16.18 -13.76
N ILE A 49 -11.56 15.21 -13.72
CA ILE A 49 -11.05 14.50 -14.90
C ILE A 49 -12.19 13.78 -15.60
N ALA A 50 -13.08 13.12 -14.86
CA ALA A 50 -14.23 12.41 -15.43
C ALA A 50 -15.22 13.37 -16.10
N ALA A 51 -15.49 14.53 -15.49
CA ALA A 51 -16.37 15.54 -16.08
C ALA A 51 -15.79 16.12 -17.38
N VAL A 52 -14.49 16.47 -17.40
CA VAL A 52 -13.81 16.96 -18.61
C VAL A 52 -13.80 15.89 -19.70
N HIS A 53 -13.51 14.64 -19.34
CA HIS A 53 -13.51 13.53 -20.30
C HIS A 53 -14.90 13.29 -20.91
N ALA A 54 -15.95 13.33 -20.10
CA ALA A 54 -17.33 13.18 -20.60
C ALA A 54 -17.71 14.31 -21.56
N ALA A 55 -17.33 15.56 -21.26
CA ALA A 55 -17.57 16.71 -22.13
C ALA A 55 -16.79 16.58 -23.45
N ASP A 56 -15.51 16.15 -23.41
CA ASP A 56 -14.70 15.92 -24.63
C ASP A 56 -15.29 14.82 -25.51
N LEU A 57 -15.75 13.71 -24.93
CA LEU A 57 -16.42 12.65 -25.68
C LEU A 57 -17.73 13.13 -26.31
N ALA A 58 -18.55 13.91 -25.61
CA ALA A 58 -19.79 14.48 -26.13
C ALA A 58 -19.52 15.45 -27.28
N GLU A 59 -18.51 16.30 -27.16
CA GLU A 59 -18.10 17.24 -28.22
C GLU A 59 -17.59 16.50 -29.45
N ARG A 60 -16.77 15.43 -29.28
CA ARG A 60 -16.31 14.59 -30.39
C ARG A 60 -17.48 13.90 -31.10
N ALA A 61 -18.40 13.32 -30.33
CA ALA A 61 -19.59 12.68 -30.87
C ALA A 61 -20.45 13.67 -31.71
N ALA A 62 -20.61 14.91 -31.22
CA ALA A 62 -21.37 15.95 -31.91
C ALA A 62 -20.72 16.43 -33.22
N ARG A 63 -19.37 16.37 -33.29
CA ARG A 63 -18.59 16.77 -34.49
C ARG A 63 -18.32 15.61 -35.44
N GLN A 64 -18.62 14.36 -35.07
CA GLN A 64 -18.33 13.18 -35.88
C GLN A 64 -19.20 13.19 -37.15
N PRO A 65 -18.63 13.10 -38.36
CA PRO A 65 -19.40 12.87 -39.58
C PRO A 65 -20.10 11.53 -39.56
N ALA A 66 -21.19 11.39 -40.29
CA ALA A 66 -21.91 10.12 -40.42
C ALA A 66 -21.08 9.01 -41.13
N ASP A 67 -20.17 9.43 -41.99
CA ASP A 67 -19.23 8.63 -42.75
C ASP A 67 -17.78 8.74 -42.24
N GLY A 68 -17.62 9.07 -40.96
CA GLY A 68 -16.31 9.30 -40.34
C GLY A 68 -15.37 8.12 -40.40
N ASP A 69 -14.05 8.41 -40.50
CA ASP A 69 -13.00 7.42 -40.45
C ASP A 69 -12.83 6.82 -39.02
N ALA A 70 -13.12 5.54 -38.90
CA ALA A 70 -13.03 4.82 -37.62
C ALA A 70 -11.61 4.77 -37.06
N GLY A 71 -10.61 4.63 -37.92
CA GLY A 71 -9.20 4.57 -37.50
C GLY A 71 -8.72 5.90 -36.93
N LEU A 72 -9.05 7.00 -37.61
CA LEU A 72 -8.77 8.35 -37.14
C LEU A 72 -9.48 8.63 -35.82
N THR A 73 -10.76 8.26 -35.72
CA THR A 73 -11.58 8.44 -34.54
C THR A 73 -11.00 7.68 -33.35
N ALA A 74 -10.67 6.39 -33.51
CA ALA A 74 -10.08 5.57 -32.45
C ALA A 74 -8.69 6.09 -32.00
N TYR A 75 -7.91 6.65 -32.92
CA TYR A 75 -6.61 7.25 -32.62
C TYR A 75 -6.73 8.47 -31.69
N TYR A 76 -7.68 9.36 -31.96
CA TYR A 76 -7.85 10.60 -31.20
C TYR A 76 -8.78 10.46 -29.99
N THR A 77 -9.49 9.34 -29.83
CA THR A 77 -10.42 9.17 -28.71
C THR A 77 -9.72 8.48 -27.52
N PRO A 78 -9.36 9.22 -26.47
CA PRO A 78 -8.86 8.64 -25.24
C PRO A 78 -10.03 8.06 -24.44
N HIS A 79 -9.76 7.02 -23.67
CA HIS A 79 -10.71 6.37 -22.77
C HIS A 79 -10.19 6.45 -21.35
N LEU A 80 -10.93 7.09 -20.45
CA LEU A 80 -10.56 7.26 -19.07
C LEU A 80 -10.80 5.98 -18.29
N THR A 81 -9.78 5.53 -17.56
CA THR A 81 -9.86 4.48 -16.56
C THR A 81 -9.38 5.03 -15.22
N PHE A 82 -9.96 4.58 -14.11
CA PHE A 82 -9.53 5.01 -12.79
C PHE A 82 -9.95 4.02 -11.70
N THR A 83 -9.27 4.10 -10.55
CA THR A 83 -9.63 3.35 -9.36
C THR A 83 -9.94 4.33 -8.22
N PRO A 84 -11.18 4.35 -7.70
CA PRO A 84 -11.52 5.19 -6.56
C PRO A 84 -10.76 4.75 -5.31
N ALA A 85 -10.48 5.70 -4.41
CA ALA A 85 -9.83 5.38 -3.15
C ALA A 85 -10.81 4.61 -2.24
N PRO A 86 -10.42 3.44 -1.69
CA PRO A 86 -11.21 2.78 -0.67
C PRO A 86 -11.34 3.63 0.59
N PRO A 87 -12.39 3.42 1.41
CA PRO A 87 -12.64 4.24 2.60
C PRO A 87 -11.49 4.27 3.61
N LEU A 88 -10.72 3.18 3.75
CA LEU A 88 -9.57 3.09 4.66
C LEU A 88 -8.24 3.52 4.04
N ALA A 89 -8.20 3.95 2.78
CA ALA A 89 -6.95 4.37 2.12
C ALA A 89 -6.24 5.55 2.83
N PHE A 90 -6.97 6.33 3.62
CA PHE A 90 -6.38 7.41 4.44
C PHE A 90 -5.42 6.88 5.51
N ALA A 91 -5.64 5.66 6.00
CA ALA A 91 -4.84 5.07 7.07
C ALA A 91 -3.49 4.53 6.57
N ALA A 92 -3.43 4.09 5.31
CA ALA A 92 -2.23 3.58 4.68
C ALA A 92 -2.30 3.88 3.17
N ILE A 93 -1.66 4.95 2.72
CA ILE A 93 -1.76 5.46 1.33
C ILE A 93 -1.03 4.54 0.35
N GLY A 94 0.10 3.97 0.75
CA GLY A 94 0.81 2.92 0.00
C GLY A 94 1.11 3.26 -1.44
N GLN A 95 0.81 2.34 -2.36
CA GLN A 95 1.08 2.49 -3.80
C GLN A 95 0.35 3.67 -4.44
N ARG A 96 -0.75 4.15 -3.85
CA ARG A 96 -1.49 5.31 -4.37
C ARG A 96 -0.74 6.63 -4.29
N ASP A 97 0.36 6.68 -3.54
CA ASP A 97 1.24 7.86 -3.49
C ASP A 97 2.13 7.97 -4.72
N VAL A 98 2.60 6.83 -5.21
CA VAL A 98 3.64 6.75 -6.24
C VAL A 98 3.13 6.23 -7.58
N GLN A 99 1.97 5.58 -7.61
CA GLN A 99 1.40 5.01 -8.82
C GLN A 99 0.16 5.78 -9.28
N PRO A 100 -0.03 5.96 -10.60
CA PRO A 100 -1.20 6.65 -11.12
C PRO A 100 -2.49 5.87 -10.81
N TYR A 101 -3.46 6.56 -10.22
CA TYR A 101 -4.80 6.03 -9.93
C TYR A 101 -5.82 6.32 -11.02
N ALA A 102 -5.42 7.04 -12.09
CA ALA A 102 -6.16 7.27 -13.31
C ALA A 102 -5.23 7.15 -14.51
N LEU A 103 -5.68 6.49 -15.57
CA LEU A 103 -4.98 6.34 -16.83
C LEU A 103 -5.94 6.66 -17.99
N GLN A 104 -5.42 7.27 -19.03
CA GLN A 104 -6.11 7.40 -20.30
C GLN A 104 -5.51 6.42 -21.30
N VAL A 105 -6.32 5.52 -21.84
CA VAL A 105 -5.90 4.55 -22.84
C VAL A 105 -6.60 4.80 -24.18
N ARG A 106 -5.93 4.49 -25.26
CA ARG A 106 -6.45 4.52 -26.63
C ARG A 106 -6.41 3.13 -27.20
N ALA A 107 -7.08 2.88 -28.33
CA ALA A 107 -7.07 1.58 -29.02
C ALA A 107 -5.70 1.20 -29.64
N LEU A 108 -4.62 1.83 -29.21
CA LEU A 108 -3.23 1.60 -29.65
C LEU A 108 -2.54 0.54 -28.78
N GLY A 109 -1.20 0.42 -28.87
CA GLY A 109 -0.41 -0.46 -28.02
C GLY A 109 -0.62 -0.16 -26.54
N LEU A 110 -0.97 -1.18 -25.74
CA LEU A 110 -1.34 -1.01 -24.35
C LEU A 110 -0.12 -0.83 -23.44
N GLN A 111 0.93 -1.64 -23.66
CA GLN A 111 2.04 -1.74 -22.70
C GLN A 111 2.76 -0.40 -22.49
N ALA A 112 2.97 0.37 -23.57
CA ALA A 112 3.55 1.71 -23.43
C ALA A 112 2.63 2.65 -22.61
N GLN A 113 1.32 2.56 -22.79
CA GLN A 113 0.35 3.45 -22.13
C GLN A 113 0.22 3.15 -20.63
N LEU A 114 0.46 1.90 -20.19
CA LEU A 114 0.39 1.52 -18.78
C LEU A 114 1.55 2.09 -17.95
N TYR A 115 2.75 2.20 -18.54
CA TYR A 115 3.99 2.48 -17.81
C TYR A 115 4.65 3.83 -18.17
N GLU A 116 4.09 4.56 -19.13
CA GLU A 116 4.66 5.86 -19.57
C GLU A 116 4.66 6.95 -18.49
N SER A 117 3.71 6.89 -17.56
CA SER A 117 3.49 7.93 -16.54
C SER A 117 4.15 7.63 -15.18
N GLU A 118 5.04 6.67 -15.10
CA GLU A 118 5.73 6.30 -13.85
C GLU A 118 6.90 7.26 -13.50
N ALA A 119 6.76 8.56 -13.77
CA ALA A 119 7.74 9.56 -13.37
C ALA A 119 7.48 10.01 -11.92
N ILE A 120 8.34 9.58 -10.99
CA ILE A 120 8.27 9.92 -9.58
C ILE A 120 9.56 10.64 -9.19
N ASN A 121 9.47 11.66 -8.32
CA ASN A 121 10.65 12.19 -7.67
C ASN A 121 11.08 11.21 -6.54
N PRO A 122 12.14 10.42 -6.73
CA PRO A 122 12.50 9.36 -5.79
C PRO A 122 12.94 9.91 -4.43
N GLU A 123 13.48 11.11 -4.39
CA GLU A 123 13.97 11.73 -3.15
C GLU A 123 12.82 12.09 -2.20
N LEU A 124 11.70 12.55 -2.74
CA LEU A 124 10.50 12.88 -1.97
C LEU A 124 9.62 11.67 -1.70
N ALA A 125 9.70 10.62 -2.51
CA ALA A 125 8.89 9.42 -2.36
C ALA A 125 9.51 8.40 -1.38
N ALA A 126 10.82 8.39 -1.19
CA ALA A 126 11.54 7.41 -0.38
C ALA A 126 11.02 7.26 1.06
N PRO A 127 10.70 8.34 1.83
CA PRO A 127 10.17 8.20 3.18
C PRO A 127 8.68 7.81 3.22
N GLY A 128 7.99 7.79 2.09
CA GLY A 128 6.53 7.62 2.03
C GLY A 128 5.76 8.82 2.56
N ARG A 129 4.43 8.72 2.58
CA ARG A 129 3.59 9.78 3.15
C ARG A 129 3.46 9.65 4.66
N PHE A 130 3.33 10.82 5.32
CA PHE A 130 2.98 10.88 6.73
C PHE A 130 1.49 10.54 6.91
N ASP A 131 1.20 9.24 7.01
CA ASP A 131 -0.12 8.66 7.24
C ASP A 131 -0.16 7.89 8.58
N PHE A 132 -1.28 7.27 8.90
CA PHE A 132 -1.44 6.52 10.14
C PHE A 132 -0.49 5.31 10.19
N ALA A 133 -0.25 4.62 9.06
CA ALA A 133 0.68 3.49 9.01
C ALA A 133 2.10 3.92 9.38
N PHE A 134 2.55 5.09 8.89
CA PHE A 134 3.85 5.66 9.27
C PHE A 134 3.95 5.91 10.79
N VAL A 135 2.94 6.56 11.37
CA VAL A 135 2.93 6.82 12.82
C VAL A 135 2.92 5.53 13.62
N LEU A 136 2.12 4.55 13.22
CA LEU A 136 2.03 3.26 13.90
C LEU A 136 3.34 2.49 13.82
N VAL A 137 3.94 2.35 12.62
CA VAL A 137 5.10 1.48 12.39
C VAL A 137 6.39 2.08 12.93
N TYR A 138 6.59 3.37 12.73
CA TYR A 138 7.87 4.02 13.04
C TYR A 138 7.86 4.88 14.30
N LEU A 139 6.79 5.59 14.59
CA LEU A 139 6.76 6.51 15.73
C LEU A 139 6.24 5.85 17.01
N ALA A 140 5.17 5.08 16.95
CA ALA A 140 4.59 4.46 18.14
C ALA A 140 5.59 3.61 18.94
N PRO A 141 6.50 2.80 18.32
CA PRO A 141 7.55 2.10 19.06
C PRO A 141 8.46 3.03 19.87
N LEU A 142 8.84 4.18 19.30
CA LEU A 142 9.69 5.16 19.99
C LEU A 142 8.99 5.74 21.22
N PHE A 143 7.70 6.06 21.11
CA PHE A 143 6.91 6.52 22.26
C PHE A 143 6.73 5.41 23.30
N ILE A 144 6.55 4.14 22.89
CA ILE A 144 6.48 3.01 23.82
C ILE A 144 7.82 2.86 24.55
N ILE A 145 8.95 2.95 23.83
CA ILE A 145 10.29 2.91 24.42
C ILE A 145 10.46 4.05 25.44
N ALA A 146 10.11 5.27 25.05
CA ALA A 146 10.18 6.45 25.95
C ALA A 146 9.34 6.27 27.21
N LEU A 147 8.18 5.62 27.12
CA LEU A 147 7.27 5.39 28.25
C LEU A 147 7.67 4.18 29.12
N MET A 148 8.54 3.28 28.65
CA MET A 148 8.76 1.99 29.29
C MET A 148 10.23 1.64 29.60
N HIS A 149 11.20 2.33 29.01
CA HIS A 149 12.63 1.99 29.15
C HIS A 149 13.11 1.98 30.62
N ASP A 150 12.54 2.82 31.46
CA ASP A 150 12.88 3.00 32.88
C ASP A 150 11.91 2.29 33.83
N LEU A 151 11.01 1.43 33.33
CA LEU A 151 9.90 0.84 34.09
C LEU A 151 10.35 0.17 35.41
N LEU A 152 11.48 -0.53 35.42
CA LEU A 152 12.07 -1.20 36.58
C LEU A 152 13.33 -0.49 37.06
N SER A 153 14.19 -0.06 36.15
CA SER A 153 15.46 0.58 36.47
C SER A 153 15.26 1.91 37.20
N GLY A 154 14.25 2.68 36.83
CA GLY A 154 13.92 3.94 37.54
C GLY A 154 13.49 3.71 39.00
N GLU A 155 12.77 2.62 39.31
CA GLU A 155 12.42 2.27 40.68
C GLU A 155 13.64 1.69 41.45
N ARG A 156 14.54 1.00 40.73
CA ARG A 156 15.80 0.50 41.31
C ARG A 156 16.72 1.68 41.67
N GLU A 157 16.96 2.58 40.73
CA GLU A 157 17.81 3.77 40.90
C GLU A 157 17.28 4.66 42.03
N ALA A 158 15.96 4.75 42.19
CA ALA A 158 15.31 5.48 43.28
C ALA A 158 15.25 4.72 44.61
N GLY A 159 15.83 3.52 44.71
CA GLY A 159 15.83 2.69 45.92
C GLY A 159 14.46 2.09 46.31
N ARG A 160 13.42 2.28 45.48
CA ARG A 160 12.04 1.89 45.83
C ARG A 160 11.70 0.44 45.39
N LEU A 161 12.53 -0.21 44.56
CA LEU A 161 12.21 -1.52 43.98
C LEU A 161 12.00 -2.57 45.08
N ARG A 162 12.85 -2.62 46.13
CA ARG A 162 12.71 -3.56 47.27
C ARG A 162 11.39 -3.37 48.01
N LEU A 163 11.02 -2.09 48.29
CA LEU A 163 9.76 -1.79 48.95
C LEU A 163 8.55 -2.20 48.13
N LEU A 164 8.58 -1.94 46.83
CA LEU A 164 7.51 -2.35 45.90
C LEU A 164 7.38 -3.85 45.75
N SER A 165 8.51 -4.58 45.87
CA SER A 165 8.53 -6.05 45.79
C SER A 165 8.01 -6.68 47.11
N SER A 166 8.10 -6.02 48.26
CA SER A 166 7.58 -6.51 49.53
C SER A 166 6.08 -6.23 49.72
N LEU A 167 5.42 -5.50 48.84
CA LEU A 167 3.99 -5.26 48.95
C LEU A 167 3.18 -6.56 48.84
N PRO A 168 2.13 -6.73 49.68
CA PRO A 168 1.30 -7.92 49.63
C PRO A 168 0.58 -8.05 48.30
N GLY A 169 0.66 -9.24 47.66
CA GLY A 169 0.00 -9.52 46.39
C GLY A 169 0.71 -10.57 45.56
N LYS A 170 0.14 -10.89 44.38
CA LYS A 170 0.79 -11.83 43.46
C LYS A 170 2.06 -11.19 42.87
N PRO A 171 3.21 -11.91 42.85
CA PRO A 171 4.43 -11.40 42.23
C PRO A 171 4.18 -10.90 40.80
N GLY A 172 4.76 -9.77 40.46
CA GLY A 172 4.60 -9.15 39.11
C GLY A 172 3.25 -8.47 38.84
N ALA A 173 2.27 -8.52 39.75
CA ALA A 173 0.95 -7.90 39.50
C ALA A 173 1.00 -6.39 39.30
N LEU A 174 1.92 -5.69 39.98
CA LEU A 174 2.17 -4.27 39.83
C LEU A 174 2.70 -3.97 38.42
N TRP A 175 3.72 -4.68 37.99
CA TRP A 175 4.36 -4.49 36.69
C TRP A 175 3.42 -4.81 35.54
N ARG A 176 2.67 -5.91 35.65
CA ARG A 176 1.63 -6.24 34.71
C ARG A 176 0.60 -5.11 34.55
N ARG A 177 0.14 -4.52 35.65
CA ARG A 177 -0.75 -3.35 35.61
C ARG A 177 -0.11 -2.16 34.92
N ARG A 178 1.15 -1.85 35.23
CA ARG A 178 1.89 -0.74 34.62
C ARG A 178 2.07 -0.92 33.12
N VAL A 179 2.41 -2.14 32.66
CA VAL A 179 2.52 -2.48 31.23
C VAL A 179 1.18 -2.35 30.53
N LEU A 180 0.12 -2.99 31.06
CA LEU A 180 -1.21 -2.96 30.46
C LEU A 180 -1.82 -1.55 30.42
N LEU A 181 -1.56 -0.73 31.44
CA LEU A 181 -2.00 0.67 31.46
C LEU A 181 -1.34 1.49 30.35
N ARG A 182 -0.01 1.34 30.16
CA ARG A 182 0.71 2.03 29.09
C ARG A 182 0.25 1.56 27.72
N LEU A 183 0.06 0.23 27.55
CA LEU A 183 -0.53 -0.32 26.34
C LEU A 183 -1.89 0.29 26.03
N ALA A 184 -2.78 0.34 27.03
CA ALA A 184 -4.12 0.92 26.85
C ALA A 184 -4.08 2.41 26.47
N LEU A 185 -3.20 3.19 27.10
CA LEU A 185 -3.08 4.62 26.82
C LEU A 185 -2.47 4.89 25.44
N VAL A 186 -1.43 4.14 25.03
CA VAL A 186 -0.85 4.23 23.69
C VAL A 186 -1.88 3.78 22.64
N ALA A 187 -2.58 2.68 22.88
CA ALA A 187 -3.64 2.22 22.00
C ALA A 187 -4.75 3.27 21.87
N LEU A 188 -5.17 3.91 22.97
CA LEU A 188 -6.17 4.95 22.95
C LEU A 188 -5.71 6.17 22.13
N ALA A 189 -4.44 6.61 22.32
CA ALA A 189 -3.87 7.73 21.58
C ALA A 189 -3.82 7.49 20.07
N LEU A 190 -3.60 6.25 19.63
CA LEU A 190 -3.56 5.86 18.21
C LEU A 190 -4.96 5.57 17.65
N LEU A 191 -5.77 4.79 18.37
CA LEU A 191 -7.02 4.27 17.84
C LEU A 191 -8.14 5.30 17.82
N LEU A 192 -8.19 6.28 18.75
CA LEU A 192 -9.25 7.29 18.72
C LEU A 192 -9.25 8.10 17.42
N PRO A 193 -8.12 8.67 16.94
CA PRO A 193 -8.10 9.36 15.66
C PRO A 193 -8.40 8.42 14.48
N LEU A 194 -7.88 7.18 14.50
CA LEU A 194 -8.16 6.19 13.45
C LEU A 194 -9.66 5.89 13.32
N LEU A 195 -10.33 5.61 14.45
CA LEU A 195 -11.76 5.30 14.47
C LEU A 195 -12.61 6.51 14.03
N ALA A 196 -12.21 7.72 14.42
CA ALA A 196 -12.86 8.94 13.94
C ALA A 196 -12.70 9.08 12.41
N GLY A 197 -11.49 8.87 11.86
CA GLY A 197 -11.23 8.88 10.42
C GLY A 197 -12.02 7.82 9.68
N ALA A 198 -12.05 6.59 10.18
CA ALA A 198 -12.82 5.48 9.59
C ALA A 198 -14.33 5.78 9.56
N ARG A 199 -14.86 6.39 10.64
CA ARG A 199 -16.27 6.79 10.70
C ARG A 199 -16.60 7.89 9.69
N LEU A 200 -15.71 8.88 9.54
CA LEU A 200 -15.88 10.00 8.61
C LEU A 200 -15.70 9.58 7.15
N SER A 201 -14.85 8.60 6.86
CA SER A 201 -14.64 8.07 5.50
C SER A 201 -15.71 7.08 5.06
N GLY A 202 -16.62 6.65 5.94
CA GLY A 202 -17.63 5.66 5.65
C GLY A 202 -17.11 4.22 5.58
N ALA A 203 -15.98 3.94 6.23
CA ALA A 203 -15.42 2.59 6.26
C ALA A 203 -16.34 1.59 6.96
N ALA A 204 -16.37 0.34 6.46
CA ALA A 204 -17.16 -0.72 7.06
C ALA A 204 -16.67 -1.05 8.49
N PRO A 205 -17.57 -1.29 9.46
CA PRO A 205 -17.19 -1.60 10.83
C PRO A 205 -16.24 -2.81 10.94
N ALA A 206 -16.48 -3.85 10.13
CA ALA A 206 -15.64 -5.05 10.13
C ALA A 206 -14.19 -4.76 9.67
N GLU A 207 -14.03 -4.00 8.59
CA GLU A 207 -12.70 -3.58 8.08
C GLU A 207 -11.99 -2.68 9.09
N THR A 208 -12.73 -1.73 9.68
CA THR A 208 -12.22 -0.85 10.73
C THR A 208 -11.75 -1.65 11.95
N ALA A 209 -12.50 -2.67 12.38
CA ALA A 209 -12.13 -3.55 13.48
C ALA A 209 -10.85 -4.35 13.18
N LEU A 210 -10.66 -4.81 11.94
CA LEU A 210 -9.44 -5.51 11.53
C LEU A 210 -8.21 -4.59 11.56
N VAL A 211 -8.32 -3.36 11.06
CA VAL A 211 -7.24 -2.36 11.12
C VAL A 211 -6.91 -2.00 12.56
N ALA A 212 -7.92 -1.74 13.38
CA ALA A 212 -7.73 -1.43 14.79
C ALA A 212 -7.13 -2.62 15.57
N GLY A 213 -7.55 -3.84 15.25
CA GLY A 213 -7.01 -5.07 15.82
C GLY A 213 -5.54 -5.27 15.46
N ALA A 214 -5.16 -5.09 14.19
CA ALA A 214 -3.77 -5.16 13.75
C ALA A 214 -2.90 -4.10 14.45
N ALA A 215 -3.38 -2.87 14.55
CA ALA A 215 -2.69 -1.80 15.27
C ALA A 215 -2.51 -2.13 16.77
N LEU A 216 -3.55 -2.66 17.42
CA LEU A 216 -3.48 -3.08 18.82
C LEU A 216 -2.47 -4.20 19.05
N LEU A 217 -2.45 -5.21 18.17
CA LEU A 217 -1.48 -6.30 18.24
C LEU A 217 -0.04 -5.80 18.07
N TYR A 218 0.19 -4.85 17.18
CA TYR A 218 1.51 -4.26 16.99
C TYR A 218 1.96 -3.43 18.21
N VAL A 219 1.08 -2.64 18.80
CA VAL A 219 1.33 -1.93 20.06
C VAL A 219 1.64 -2.94 21.18
N ALA A 220 0.87 -4.03 21.25
CA ALA A 220 1.07 -5.09 22.24
C ALA A 220 2.44 -5.78 22.08
N PHE A 221 2.86 -6.04 20.84
CA PHE A 221 4.20 -6.56 20.53
C PHE A 221 5.30 -5.66 21.12
N TRP A 222 5.26 -4.35 20.79
CA TRP A 222 6.26 -3.40 21.28
C TRP A 222 6.22 -3.18 22.79
N CYS A 223 5.04 -3.17 23.40
CA CYS A 223 4.92 -3.14 24.86
C CYS A 223 5.55 -4.39 25.52
N GLY A 224 5.41 -5.55 24.89
CA GLY A 224 6.07 -6.77 25.35
C GLY A 224 7.59 -6.69 25.24
N VAL A 225 8.11 -6.27 24.10
CA VAL A 225 9.55 -6.05 23.87
C VAL A 225 10.10 -5.00 24.84
N ALA A 226 9.41 -3.88 25.03
CA ALA A 226 9.83 -2.85 25.97
C ALA A 226 9.83 -3.34 27.42
N ALA A 227 8.83 -4.11 27.85
CA ALA A 227 8.78 -4.72 29.17
C ALA A 227 9.93 -5.71 29.39
N TRP A 228 10.26 -6.53 28.36
CA TRP A 228 11.42 -7.42 28.41
C TRP A 228 12.73 -6.63 28.53
N GLY A 229 12.95 -5.62 27.68
CA GLY A 229 14.15 -4.79 27.70
C GLY A 229 14.34 -4.08 29.04
N ALA A 230 13.25 -3.53 29.61
CA ALA A 230 13.28 -2.90 30.94
C ALA A 230 13.62 -3.91 32.06
N ALA A 231 13.22 -5.19 31.93
CA ALA A 231 13.50 -6.21 32.92
C ALA A 231 14.97 -6.69 32.92
N VAL A 232 15.58 -6.79 31.73
CA VAL A 232 16.96 -7.28 31.61
C VAL A 232 18.01 -6.20 31.83
N SER A 233 17.61 -4.93 31.70
CA SER A 233 18.51 -3.78 31.83
C SER A 233 18.76 -3.40 33.30
N ARG A 234 20.01 -3.06 33.61
CA ARG A 234 20.40 -2.63 34.97
C ARG A 234 20.17 -1.15 35.25
N SER A 235 20.25 -0.31 34.21
CA SER A 235 20.02 1.14 34.30
C SER A 235 19.03 1.62 33.24
N ALA A 236 18.43 2.79 33.44
CA ALA A 236 17.52 3.40 32.48
C ALA A 236 18.18 3.70 31.13
N ALA A 237 19.45 4.15 31.15
CA ALA A 237 20.22 4.42 29.95
C ALA A 237 20.50 3.14 29.15
N ALA A 238 20.89 2.04 29.83
CA ALA A 238 21.09 0.74 29.16
C ALA A 238 19.78 0.19 28.57
N GLY A 239 18.66 0.35 29.28
CA GLY A 239 17.33 -0.03 28.79
C GLY A 239 16.94 0.74 27.53
N ALA A 240 17.10 2.05 27.54
CA ALA A 240 16.84 2.87 26.37
C ALA A 240 17.71 2.49 25.17
N ALA A 241 19.03 2.33 25.39
CA ALA A 241 19.96 1.94 24.33
C ALA A 241 19.63 0.55 23.73
N LEU A 242 19.35 -0.44 24.56
CA LEU A 242 18.94 -1.78 24.12
C LEU A 242 17.67 -1.74 23.28
N LEU A 243 16.65 -1.02 23.74
CA LEU A 243 15.36 -0.94 23.06
C LEU A 243 15.45 -0.15 21.74
N LEU A 244 16.22 0.95 21.72
CA LEU A 244 16.49 1.69 20.49
C LEU A 244 17.26 0.86 19.48
N ALA A 245 18.31 0.11 19.92
CA ALA A 245 19.03 -0.82 19.05
C ALA A 245 18.10 -1.90 18.49
N THR A 246 17.21 -2.45 19.33
CA THR A 246 16.20 -3.43 18.92
C THR A 246 15.24 -2.82 17.88
N PHE A 247 14.80 -1.58 18.09
CA PHE A 247 13.94 -0.86 17.14
C PHE A 247 14.65 -0.66 15.80
N VAL A 248 15.87 -0.13 15.81
CA VAL A 248 16.66 0.07 14.58
C VAL A 248 16.86 -1.26 13.84
N LEU A 249 17.17 -2.32 14.57
CA LEU A 249 17.35 -3.65 13.96
C LEU A 249 16.06 -4.16 13.30
N LEU A 250 14.95 -4.17 14.04
CA LEU A 250 13.70 -4.79 13.59
C LEU A 250 12.92 -3.92 12.58
N ALA A 251 12.99 -2.60 12.72
CA ALA A 251 12.19 -1.68 11.89
C ALA A 251 12.96 -1.11 10.69
N LEU A 252 14.29 -1.07 10.73
CA LEU A 252 15.10 -0.45 9.67
C LEU A 252 16.08 -1.45 9.04
N VAL A 253 16.99 -2.06 9.83
CA VAL A 253 18.11 -2.86 9.30
C VAL A 253 17.60 -4.14 8.63
N LEU A 254 16.77 -4.93 9.33
CA LEU A 254 16.29 -6.19 8.77
C LEU A 254 15.38 -5.99 7.54
N PRO A 255 14.38 -5.09 7.53
CA PRO A 255 13.58 -4.85 6.33
C PRO A 255 14.42 -4.36 5.14
N THR A 256 15.37 -3.45 5.38
CA THR A 256 16.28 -2.94 4.33
C THR A 256 17.19 -4.05 3.80
N GLY A 257 17.72 -4.91 4.70
CA GLY A 257 18.54 -6.05 4.31
C GLY A 257 17.77 -7.07 3.47
N VAL A 258 16.51 -7.36 3.84
CA VAL A 258 15.63 -8.22 3.03
C VAL A 258 15.35 -7.58 1.67
N ASN A 259 15.04 -6.29 1.62
CA ASN A 259 14.80 -5.61 0.35
C ASN A 259 16.05 -5.67 -0.56
N ALA A 260 17.23 -5.40 -0.02
CA ALA A 260 18.48 -5.51 -0.77
C ALA A 260 18.78 -6.94 -1.28
N ALA A 261 18.40 -7.95 -0.51
CA ALA A 261 18.50 -9.34 -0.94
C ALA A 261 17.49 -9.67 -2.07
N LEU A 262 16.25 -9.16 -1.97
CA LEU A 262 15.24 -9.30 -3.01
C LEU A 262 15.62 -8.57 -4.29
N ASP A 263 16.23 -7.39 -4.20
CA ASP A 263 16.71 -6.63 -5.38
C ASP A 263 17.75 -7.43 -6.19
N ARG A 264 18.58 -8.23 -5.49
CA ARG A 264 19.56 -9.11 -6.15
C ARG A 264 18.98 -10.42 -6.66
N ALA A 265 18.06 -11.02 -5.89
CA ALA A 265 17.49 -12.35 -6.21
C ALA A 265 16.36 -12.28 -7.24
N ILE A 266 15.61 -11.19 -7.26
CA ILE A 266 14.45 -10.97 -8.13
C ILE A 266 14.60 -9.56 -8.73
N PRO A 267 15.51 -9.38 -9.70
CA PRO A 267 15.65 -8.09 -10.37
C PRO A 267 14.35 -7.77 -11.12
N VAL A 268 13.87 -6.54 -10.94
CA VAL A 268 12.68 -6.04 -11.65
C VAL A 268 13.16 -5.05 -12.69
N VAL A 269 12.91 -5.34 -13.95
CA VAL A 269 13.07 -4.39 -15.05
C VAL A 269 12.11 -3.23 -14.80
N GLN A 270 12.56 -2.00 -15.04
CA GLN A 270 11.67 -0.84 -14.80
C GLN A 270 10.53 -0.82 -15.82
N GLY A 271 9.32 -0.45 -15.38
CA GLY A 271 8.17 -0.32 -16.30
C GLY A 271 8.44 0.61 -17.47
N ALA A 272 9.25 1.66 -17.28
CA ALA A 272 9.72 2.54 -18.35
C ALA A 272 10.52 1.81 -19.44
N GLU A 273 11.33 0.82 -19.09
CA GLU A 273 12.09 0.01 -20.07
C GLU A 273 11.13 -0.83 -20.92
N LEU A 274 10.06 -1.38 -20.33
CA LEU A 274 9.03 -2.09 -21.04
C LEU A 274 8.28 -1.18 -22.03
N ALA A 275 7.94 0.05 -21.60
CA ALA A 275 7.33 1.04 -22.47
C ALA A 275 8.25 1.44 -23.65
N LEU A 276 9.55 1.61 -23.37
CA LEU A 276 10.54 1.91 -24.40
C LEU A 276 10.72 0.74 -25.38
N ALA A 277 10.78 -0.51 -24.88
CA ALA A 277 10.89 -1.70 -25.71
C ALA A 277 9.67 -1.84 -26.65
N GLN A 278 8.46 -1.60 -26.14
CA GLN A 278 7.23 -1.61 -26.95
C GLN A 278 7.26 -0.52 -28.03
N ARG A 279 7.63 0.71 -27.67
CA ARG A 279 7.79 1.81 -28.63
C ARG A 279 8.84 1.51 -29.70
N GLN A 280 9.97 0.92 -29.31
CA GLN A 280 11.02 0.52 -30.24
C GLN A 280 10.52 -0.58 -31.20
N ALA A 281 9.73 -1.55 -30.68
CA ALA A 281 9.13 -2.60 -31.52
C ALA A 281 8.17 -1.99 -32.56
N VAL A 282 7.32 -1.04 -32.14
CA VAL A 282 6.41 -0.30 -33.05
C VAL A 282 7.22 0.53 -34.06
N HIS A 283 8.26 1.25 -33.60
CA HIS A 283 9.08 2.09 -34.47
C HIS A 283 9.82 1.26 -35.53
N THR A 284 10.42 0.14 -35.12
CA THR A 284 11.09 -0.78 -36.06
C THR A 284 10.13 -1.39 -37.09
N ALA A 285 8.84 -1.52 -36.74
CA ALA A 285 7.84 -2.05 -37.66
C ALA A 285 7.50 -1.06 -38.82
N TRP A 286 7.81 0.25 -38.69
CA TRP A 286 7.67 1.22 -39.77
C TRP A 286 8.61 0.93 -40.95
N ASP A 287 9.79 0.38 -40.70
CA ASP A 287 10.81 0.10 -41.70
C ASP A 287 10.62 -1.28 -42.35
N LYS A 288 9.65 -2.07 -41.89
CA LYS A 288 9.36 -3.40 -42.40
C LYS A 288 8.27 -3.38 -43.48
N PRO A 289 8.25 -4.40 -44.36
CA PRO A 289 7.13 -4.61 -45.29
C PRO A 289 5.81 -4.70 -44.49
N ARG A 290 4.77 -3.99 -44.93
CA ARG A 290 3.47 -3.95 -44.26
C ARG A 290 2.81 -5.34 -44.20
N GLU A 291 3.00 -6.15 -45.21
CA GLU A 291 2.51 -7.51 -45.30
C GLU A 291 3.08 -8.39 -44.16
N GLU A 292 4.34 -8.22 -43.78
CA GLU A 292 4.94 -8.92 -42.65
C GLU A 292 4.23 -8.57 -41.36
N THR A 293 3.96 -7.29 -41.15
CA THR A 293 3.22 -6.79 -39.94
C THR A 293 1.81 -7.38 -39.92
N MET A 294 1.09 -7.36 -41.06
CA MET A 294 -0.26 -7.93 -41.12
C MET A 294 -0.26 -9.45 -40.92
N GLN A 295 0.69 -10.17 -41.50
CA GLN A 295 0.83 -11.62 -41.27
C GLN A 295 1.12 -11.96 -39.80
N ARG A 296 1.91 -11.12 -39.11
CA ARG A 296 2.14 -11.26 -37.66
C ARG A 296 0.87 -11.05 -36.89
N PHE A 297 0.13 -9.98 -37.20
CA PHE A 297 -1.15 -9.67 -36.59
C PHE A 297 -2.19 -10.79 -36.81
N PHE A 298 -2.32 -11.31 -37.99
CA PHE A 298 -3.27 -12.37 -38.29
C PHE A 298 -2.97 -13.70 -37.60
N ARG A 299 -1.75 -13.93 -37.11
CA ARG A 299 -1.44 -15.12 -36.30
C ARG A 299 -2.11 -15.08 -34.94
N THR A 300 -2.24 -13.91 -34.37
CA THR A 300 -2.89 -13.72 -33.06
C THR A 300 -4.36 -13.30 -33.18
N HIS A 301 -4.75 -12.80 -34.38
CA HIS A 301 -6.11 -12.30 -34.67
C HIS A 301 -6.62 -12.88 -36.01
N PRO A 302 -6.82 -14.19 -36.09
CA PRO A 302 -7.22 -14.85 -37.34
C PRO A 302 -8.59 -14.41 -37.86
N GLU A 303 -9.46 -13.87 -36.99
CA GLU A 303 -10.79 -13.36 -37.33
C GLU A 303 -10.76 -12.17 -38.29
N TRP A 304 -9.63 -11.50 -38.43
CA TRP A 304 -9.46 -10.36 -39.36
C TRP A 304 -8.72 -10.68 -40.62
N LYS A 305 -8.35 -11.98 -40.85
CA LYS A 305 -7.55 -12.40 -42.02
C LYS A 305 -8.29 -12.21 -43.33
N ASP A 306 -9.60 -12.45 -43.34
CA ASP A 306 -10.44 -12.39 -44.55
C ASP A 306 -11.02 -11.00 -44.81
N THR A 307 -10.28 -9.95 -44.43
CA THR A 307 -10.65 -8.54 -44.71
C THR A 307 -10.00 -8.05 -46.00
N ALA A 308 -10.51 -6.95 -46.58
CA ALA A 308 -9.97 -6.37 -47.81
C ALA A 308 -8.44 -6.15 -47.71
N PRO A 309 -7.67 -6.38 -48.79
CA PRO A 309 -6.23 -6.19 -48.79
C PRO A 309 -5.86 -4.74 -48.48
N LEU A 310 -4.62 -4.54 -48.01
CA LEU A 310 -4.13 -3.19 -47.71
C LEU A 310 -3.99 -2.39 -49.03
N PRO A 311 -4.53 -1.17 -49.10
CA PRO A 311 -4.26 -0.27 -50.19
C PRO A 311 -2.81 0.27 -50.14
N GLU A 312 -2.37 0.88 -51.25
CA GLU A 312 -1.09 1.59 -51.26
C GLU A 312 -1.10 2.79 -50.29
N GLY A 313 0.04 3.09 -49.72
CA GLY A 313 0.17 4.21 -48.77
C GLY A 313 -0.21 3.87 -47.30
N PHE A 314 -0.43 4.89 -46.48
CA PHE A 314 -0.83 4.72 -45.08
C PHE A 314 -2.26 4.19 -44.99
N HIS A 315 -2.46 3.23 -44.09
CA HIS A 315 -3.80 2.72 -43.79
C HIS A 315 -3.95 2.35 -42.31
N TRP A 316 -5.08 2.65 -41.68
CA TRP A 316 -5.33 2.41 -40.26
C TRP A 316 -5.28 0.94 -39.87
N LYS A 317 -5.70 0.00 -40.73
CA LYS A 317 -5.56 -1.45 -40.48
C LYS A 317 -4.12 -1.82 -40.12
N TRP A 318 -3.17 -1.40 -40.98
CA TRP A 318 -1.76 -1.63 -40.76
C TRP A 318 -1.26 -0.95 -39.49
N TYR A 319 -1.70 0.29 -39.21
CA TYR A 319 -1.26 1.05 -38.04
C TYR A 319 -1.71 0.38 -36.73
N TYR A 320 -2.96 -0.07 -36.64
CA TYR A 320 -3.45 -0.82 -35.47
C TYR A 320 -2.82 -2.20 -35.35
N ALA A 321 -2.64 -2.90 -36.45
CA ALA A 321 -1.92 -4.19 -36.46
C ALA A 321 -0.46 -4.04 -35.99
N MET A 322 0.20 -2.95 -36.36
CA MET A 322 1.56 -2.63 -35.93
C MET A 322 1.65 -2.40 -34.41
N HIS A 323 0.71 -1.65 -33.85
CA HIS A 323 0.63 -1.41 -32.40
C HIS A 323 0.34 -2.70 -31.62
N GLN A 324 -0.52 -3.56 -32.16
CA GLN A 324 -0.79 -4.88 -31.57
C GLN A 324 0.44 -5.77 -31.64
N ALA A 325 1.10 -5.84 -32.77
CA ALA A 325 2.34 -6.59 -32.94
C ALA A 325 3.47 -6.06 -32.04
N GLY A 326 3.46 -4.77 -31.71
CA GLY A 326 4.35 -4.18 -30.73
C GLY A 326 4.08 -4.67 -29.30
N ASP A 327 2.80 -4.76 -28.89
CA ASP A 327 2.41 -5.36 -27.60
C ASP A 327 2.79 -6.85 -27.55
N ASP A 328 2.54 -7.60 -28.62
CA ASP A 328 2.88 -9.03 -28.73
C ASP A 328 4.40 -9.25 -28.64
N ALA A 329 5.20 -8.32 -29.18
CA ALA A 329 6.65 -8.40 -29.15
C ALA A 329 7.24 -8.28 -27.73
N VAL A 330 6.55 -7.60 -26.83
CA VAL A 330 6.99 -7.41 -25.43
C VAL A 330 6.16 -8.23 -24.44
N ALA A 331 5.27 -9.08 -24.90
CA ALA A 331 4.35 -9.85 -24.04
C ALA A 331 5.10 -10.72 -23.01
N GLU A 332 6.18 -11.37 -23.41
CA GLU A 332 7.01 -12.16 -22.50
C GLU A 332 7.69 -11.28 -21.44
N GLN A 333 8.26 -10.15 -21.85
CA GLN A 333 8.88 -9.20 -20.92
C GLN A 333 7.85 -8.63 -19.93
N ALA A 334 6.63 -8.32 -20.40
CA ALA A 334 5.54 -7.86 -19.55
C ALA A 334 5.11 -8.93 -18.54
N ALA A 335 5.05 -10.20 -18.96
CA ALA A 335 4.75 -11.32 -18.08
C ALA A 335 5.84 -11.53 -17.03
N LEU A 336 7.12 -11.47 -17.42
CA LEU A 336 8.27 -11.55 -16.50
C LEU A 336 8.27 -10.41 -15.48
N TYR A 337 8.03 -9.17 -15.94
CA TYR A 337 7.92 -8.01 -15.06
C TYR A 337 6.82 -8.20 -14.01
N ARG A 338 5.63 -8.59 -14.42
CA ARG A 338 4.50 -8.86 -13.52
C ARG A 338 4.78 -10.01 -12.57
N GLY A 339 5.40 -11.09 -13.06
CA GLY A 339 5.82 -12.25 -12.26
C GLY A 339 6.85 -11.87 -11.20
N ALA A 340 7.81 -11.02 -11.54
CA ALA A 340 8.81 -10.53 -10.60
C ALA A 340 8.18 -9.66 -9.49
N LEU A 341 7.28 -8.72 -9.84
CA LEU A 341 6.53 -7.92 -8.86
C LEU A 341 5.72 -8.81 -7.91
N TRP A 342 5.03 -9.82 -8.45
CA TRP A 342 4.24 -10.76 -7.67
C TRP A 342 5.10 -11.61 -6.72
N SER A 343 6.25 -12.08 -7.20
CA SER A 343 7.20 -12.82 -6.38
C SER A 343 7.76 -11.97 -5.23
N ARG A 344 8.10 -10.71 -5.50
CA ARG A 344 8.55 -9.77 -4.45
C ARG A 344 7.47 -9.51 -3.40
N GLU A 345 6.22 -9.35 -3.83
CA GLU A 345 5.07 -9.19 -2.92
C GLU A 345 4.91 -10.43 -2.02
N GLN A 346 5.03 -11.64 -2.58
CA GLN A 346 4.98 -12.87 -1.80
C GLN A 346 6.11 -12.97 -0.78
N TRP A 347 7.34 -12.63 -1.16
CA TRP A 347 8.48 -12.59 -0.24
C TRP A 347 8.31 -11.53 0.84
N THR A 348 7.75 -10.37 0.53
CA THR A 348 7.42 -9.33 1.51
C THR A 348 6.41 -9.85 2.54
N ARG A 349 5.36 -10.55 2.08
CA ARG A 349 4.39 -11.20 2.97
C ARG A 349 5.03 -12.29 3.86
N ASN A 350 5.89 -13.12 3.29
CA ASN A 350 6.60 -14.15 4.04
C ASN A 350 7.53 -13.53 5.09
N THR A 351 8.22 -12.44 4.76
CA THR A 351 9.01 -11.66 5.72
C THR A 351 8.14 -11.13 6.86
N GLY A 352 6.91 -10.71 6.56
CA GLY A 352 5.93 -10.30 7.55
C GLY A 352 5.55 -11.38 8.56
N LEU A 353 5.72 -12.66 8.27
CA LEU A 353 5.49 -13.73 9.26
C LEU A 353 6.48 -13.67 10.43
N LEU A 354 7.66 -13.09 10.24
CA LEU A 354 8.73 -12.99 11.23
C LEU A 354 8.92 -11.57 11.77
N LEU A 355 8.71 -10.55 10.93
CA LEU A 355 8.93 -9.15 11.27
C LEU A 355 7.60 -8.43 11.49
N ALA A 356 7.27 -8.14 12.74
CA ALA A 356 6.00 -7.52 13.13
C ALA A 356 5.75 -6.17 12.44
N GLY A 357 6.80 -5.37 12.17
CA GLY A 357 6.68 -4.10 11.45
C GLY A 357 6.27 -4.28 9.99
N VAL A 358 6.91 -5.21 9.27
CA VAL A 358 6.55 -5.58 7.89
C VAL A 358 5.14 -6.17 7.86
N ASN A 359 4.82 -7.06 8.81
CA ASN A 359 3.50 -7.68 8.93
C ASN A 359 2.38 -6.64 9.00
N VAL A 360 2.45 -5.75 10.01
CA VAL A 360 1.39 -4.75 10.21
C VAL A 360 1.28 -3.79 9.03
N GLN A 361 2.40 -3.43 8.39
CA GLN A 361 2.39 -2.57 7.21
C GLN A 361 1.69 -3.25 6.03
N VAL A 362 2.01 -4.51 5.74
CA VAL A 362 1.32 -5.29 4.69
C VAL A 362 -0.18 -5.42 5.00
N LEU A 363 -0.53 -5.74 6.26
CA LEU A 363 -1.94 -5.82 6.67
C LEU A 363 -2.70 -4.51 6.49
N LEU A 364 -2.10 -3.37 6.88
CA LEU A 364 -2.72 -2.06 6.74
C LEU A 364 -2.93 -1.69 5.27
N HIS A 365 -1.91 -1.87 4.41
CA HIS A 365 -2.03 -1.59 2.97
C HIS A 365 -3.07 -2.49 2.30
N ARG A 366 -3.12 -3.76 2.68
CA ARG A 366 -4.12 -4.71 2.17
C ARG A 366 -5.55 -4.31 2.53
N LEU A 367 -5.79 -4.00 3.81
CA LEU A 367 -7.09 -3.54 4.30
C LEU A 367 -7.49 -2.17 3.72
N ALA A 368 -6.51 -1.32 3.47
CA ALA A 368 -6.71 -0.03 2.81
C ALA A 368 -6.89 -0.15 1.29
N GLY A 369 -6.66 -1.31 0.67
CA GLY A 369 -6.70 -1.52 -0.78
C GLY A 369 -5.69 -0.66 -1.54
N THR A 370 -4.51 -0.50 -0.98
CA THR A 370 -3.43 0.37 -1.48
C THR A 370 -2.12 -0.38 -1.71
N ASP A 371 -2.17 -1.70 -1.61
CA ASP A 371 -1.05 -2.62 -1.84
C ASP A 371 -0.79 -2.90 -3.32
N MET A 372 0.26 -3.65 -3.60
CA MET A 372 0.63 -4.06 -4.96
C MET A 372 -0.45 -4.91 -5.62
N GLU A 373 -1.15 -5.77 -4.88
CA GLU A 373 -2.21 -6.62 -5.43
C GLU A 373 -3.40 -5.77 -5.92
N ALA A 374 -3.80 -4.74 -5.16
CA ALA A 374 -4.83 -3.78 -5.58
C ALA A 374 -4.40 -3.02 -6.85
N ARG A 375 -3.13 -2.65 -6.96
CA ARG A 375 -2.55 -2.03 -8.16
C ARG A 375 -2.62 -2.96 -9.36
N MET A 376 -2.16 -4.20 -9.22
CA MET A 376 -2.18 -5.18 -10.32
C MET A 376 -3.61 -5.49 -10.77
N ALA A 377 -4.55 -5.63 -9.84
CA ALA A 377 -5.96 -5.81 -10.17
C ALA A 377 -6.56 -4.60 -10.93
N TYR A 378 -6.10 -3.38 -10.64
CA TYR A 378 -6.49 -2.21 -11.45
C TYR A 378 -5.93 -2.31 -12.87
N LEU A 379 -4.64 -2.62 -13.05
CA LEU A 379 -4.04 -2.78 -14.37
C LEU A 379 -4.68 -3.91 -15.19
N ASP A 380 -5.10 -5.00 -14.54
CA ASP A 380 -5.86 -6.07 -15.20
C ASP A 380 -7.22 -5.59 -15.71
N ARG A 381 -7.93 -4.78 -14.93
CA ARG A 381 -9.18 -4.16 -15.39
C ARG A 381 -8.95 -3.19 -16.53
N VAL A 382 -7.86 -2.44 -16.50
CA VAL A 382 -7.47 -1.56 -17.62
C VAL A 382 -7.21 -2.37 -18.88
N ALA A 383 -6.47 -3.48 -18.79
CA ALA A 383 -6.19 -4.36 -19.92
C ALA A 383 -7.47 -5.00 -20.49
N ALA A 384 -8.35 -5.51 -19.63
CA ALA A 384 -9.63 -6.06 -20.06
C ALA A 384 -10.53 -4.99 -20.74
N TYR A 385 -10.55 -3.79 -20.19
CA TYR A 385 -11.30 -2.69 -20.79
C TYR A 385 -10.70 -2.25 -22.13
N HIS A 386 -9.38 -2.16 -22.23
CA HIS A 386 -8.70 -1.83 -23.48
C HIS A 386 -9.02 -2.85 -24.60
N GLU A 387 -9.12 -4.11 -24.26
CA GLU A 387 -9.57 -5.14 -25.19
C GLU A 387 -11.01 -4.91 -25.68
N LEU A 388 -11.92 -4.47 -24.79
CA LEU A 388 -13.27 -4.08 -25.18
C LEU A 388 -13.27 -2.88 -26.13
N VAL A 389 -12.39 -1.90 -25.89
CA VAL A 389 -12.22 -0.74 -26.78
C VAL A 389 -11.75 -1.18 -28.16
N ARG A 390 -10.76 -2.06 -28.24
CA ARG A 390 -10.28 -2.65 -29.52
C ARG A 390 -11.40 -3.40 -30.23
N ARG A 391 -12.11 -4.28 -29.54
CA ARG A 391 -13.25 -5.04 -30.08
C ARG A 391 -14.37 -4.15 -30.60
N HIS A 392 -14.53 -2.97 -30.03
CA HIS A 392 -15.52 -1.97 -30.52
C HIS A 392 -15.05 -1.35 -31.84
N PHE A 393 -13.78 -0.91 -31.93
CA PHE A 393 -13.28 -0.20 -33.12
C PHE A 393 -12.83 -1.11 -34.27
N TYR A 394 -12.30 -2.29 -34.01
CA TYR A 394 -11.72 -3.17 -35.03
C TYR A 394 -12.69 -3.59 -36.13
N PRO A 395 -14.00 -3.88 -35.88
CA PRO A 395 -14.96 -4.16 -36.95
C PRO A 395 -15.14 -2.99 -37.94
N TYR A 396 -14.98 -1.77 -37.48
CA TYR A 396 -15.03 -0.59 -38.35
C TYR A 396 -13.69 -0.39 -39.07
N VAL A 397 -12.57 -0.51 -38.38
CA VAL A 397 -11.22 -0.31 -38.95
C VAL A 397 -10.89 -1.39 -39.97
N PHE A 398 -11.05 -2.67 -39.62
CA PHE A 398 -10.72 -3.81 -40.49
C PHE A 398 -11.80 -4.09 -41.52
N GLY A 399 -13.06 -3.82 -41.20
CA GLY A 399 -14.18 -3.93 -42.12
C GLY A 399 -14.40 -2.70 -43.00
N GLU A 400 -13.58 -1.65 -42.86
CA GLU A 400 -13.69 -0.38 -43.59
C GLU A 400 -15.11 0.23 -43.53
N ARG A 401 -15.73 0.15 -42.35
CA ARG A 401 -17.07 0.69 -42.11
C ARG A 401 -16.98 2.09 -41.56
N PRO A 402 -17.89 2.97 -41.96
CA PRO A 402 -17.95 4.32 -41.40
C PRO A 402 -18.30 4.28 -39.90
N PHE A 403 -17.74 5.21 -39.16
CA PHE A 403 -17.98 5.38 -37.72
C PHE A 403 -18.72 6.71 -37.50
N GLY A 404 -19.99 6.64 -37.21
CA GLY A 404 -20.84 7.79 -37.04
C GLY A 404 -21.12 8.18 -35.59
N PRO A 405 -21.91 9.27 -35.35
CA PRO A 405 -22.27 9.75 -34.01
C PRO A 405 -22.97 8.68 -33.14
N ALA A 406 -23.79 7.83 -33.75
CA ALA A 406 -24.50 6.76 -33.03
C ALA A 406 -23.55 5.68 -32.49
N ASP A 407 -22.37 5.51 -33.09
CA ASP A 407 -21.38 4.54 -32.66
C ASP A 407 -20.63 5.01 -31.41
N PHE A 408 -20.52 6.32 -31.20
CA PHE A 408 -20.04 6.88 -29.94
C PHE A 408 -20.93 6.49 -28.73
N ALA A 409 -22.23 6.42 -28.92
CA ALA A 409 -23.13 5.99 -27.84
C ALA A 409 -22.97 4.51 -27.43
N ARG A 410 -22.30 3.73 -28.27
CA ARG A 410 -22.00 2.30 -28.02
C ARG A 410 -20.59 2.06 -27.50
N LEU A 411 -19.79 3.13 -27.29
CA LEU A 411 -18.45 3.00 -26.72
C LEU A 411 -18.50 2.24 -25.37
N PRO A 412 -17.60 1.30 -25.15
CA PRO A 412 -17.54 0.63 -23.86
C PRO A 412 -17.21 1.62 -22.74
N VAL A 413 -17.85 1.46 -21.61
CA VAL A 413 -17.65 2.29 -20.41
C VAL A 413 -16.82 1.52 -19.41
N PHE A 414 -15.77 2.15 -18.89
CA PHE A 414 -14.95 1.56 -17.83
C PHE A 414 -15.75 1.49 -16.53
N ALA A 415 -15.78 0.30 -15.91
CA ALA A 415 -16.41 0.10 -14.60
C ALA A 415 -15.35 0.25 -13.49
N PRO A 416 -15.28 1.39 -12.79
CA PRO A 416 -14.33 1.57 -11.71
C PRO A 416 -14.70 0.72 -10.51
N ALA A 417 -13.70 0.08 -9.88
CA ALA A 417 -13.88 -0.64 -8.64
C ALA A 417 -12.75 -0.29 -7.66
N PRO A 418 -13.04 -0.09 -6.38
CA PRO A 418 -12.01 0.09 -5.38
C PRO A 418 -11.20 -1.22 -5.25
N GLY A 419 -9.89 -1.08 -5.09
CA GLY A 419 -9.04 -2.19 -4.71
C GLY A 419 -9.26 -2.47 -3.23
N ALA A 420 -9.96 -3.52 -2.87
CA ALA A 420 -10.07 -3.98 -1.49
C ALA A 420 -9.93 -5.49 -1.47
N GLY A 421 -9.19 -6.00 -0.51
CA GLY A 421 -9.00 -7.43 -0.34
C GLY A 421 -9.04 -7.82 1.14
N LEU A 422 -9.55 -9.01 1.43
CA LEU A 422 -9.44 -9.57 2.78
C LEU A 422 -7.96 -9.80 3.12
N PRO A 423 -7.54 -9.47 4.35
CA PRO A 423 -6.18 -9.71 4.77
C PRO A 423 -5.90 -11.22 4.84
N PRO A 424 -4.69 -11.66 4.50
CA PRO A 424 -4.31 -13.05 4.70
C PRO A 424 -4.41 -13.43 6.19
N ALA A 425 -5.24 -14.42 6.51
CA ALA A 425 -5.41 -14.91 7.88
C ALA A 425 -4.06 -15.31 8.51
N THR A 426 -3.13 -15.83 7.71
CA THR A 426 -1.78 -16.20 8.13
C THR A 426 -1.00 -15.02 8.73
N LEU A 427 -1.10 -13.82 8.15
CA LEU A 427 -0.43 -12.62 8.68
C LEU A 427 -1.07 -12.16 9.99
N LEU A 428 -2.40 -12.19 10.10
CA LEU A 428 -3.10 -11.86 11.35
C LEU A 428 -2.71 -12.82 12.48
N CYS A 429 -2.71 -14.13 12.18
CA CYS A 429 -2.27 -15.15 13.15
C CYS A 429 -0.80 -14.96 13.54
N ALA A 430 0.08 -14.71 12.59
CA ALA A 430 1.50 -14.47 12.87
C ALA A 430 1.70 -13.24 13.76
N LEU A 431 1.03 -12.13 13.45
CA LEU A 431 1.10 -10.92 14.29
C LEU A 431 0.57 -11.16 15.69
N ALA A 432 -0.52 -11.92 15.84
CA ALA A 432 -1.08 -12.28 17.13
C ALA A 432 -0.12 -13.18 17.93
N LEU A 433 0.54 -14.14 17.28
CA LEU A 433 1.56 -14.98 17.91
C LEU A 433 2.79 -14.18 18.34
N LEU A 434 3.31 -13.32 17.48
CA LEU A 434 4.45 -12.46 17.81
C LEU A 434 4.12 -11.52 18.98
N ALA A 435 2.94 -10.89 18.97
CA ALA A 435 2.47 -10.02 20.05
C ALA A 435 2.26 -10.77 21.34
N GLY A 436 1.62 -11.94 21.28
CA GLY A 436 1.42 -12.81 22.44
C GLY A 436 2.73 -13.30 23.04
N ALA A 437 3.67 -13.76 22.22
CA ALA A 437 4.99 -14.21 22.66
C ALA A 437 5.78 -13.07 23.31
N ALA A 438 5.83 -11.89 22.69
CA ALA A 438 6.52 -10.73 23.23
C ALA A 438 5.91 -10.27 24.57
N LEU A 439 4.57 -10.18 24.66
CA LEU A 439 3.89 -9.82 25.91
C LEU A 439 4.14 -10.85 27.02
N LEU A 440 4.03 -12.13 26.72
CA LEU A 440 4.29 -13.19 27.69
C LEU A 440 5.74 -13.14 28.19
N LEU A 441 6.70 -12.98 27.27
CA LEU A 441 8.11 -12.84 27.61
C LEU A 441 8.34 -11.62 28.51
N GLY A 442 7.84 -10.44 28.11
CA GLY A 442 7.99 -9.20 28.87
C GLY A 442 7.37 -9.29 30.27
N LEU A 443 6.12 -9.78 30.37
CA LEU A 443 5.42 -9.93 31.64
C LEU A 443 6.08 -10.97 32.57
N ARG A 444 6.61 -12.09 32.05
CA ARG A 444 7.34 -13.08 32.83
C ARG A 444 8.68 -12.52 33.30
N SER A 445 9.41 -11.81 32.47
CA SER A 445 10.70 -11.22 32.81
C SER A 445 10.55 -10.17 33.91
N THR A 446 9.55 -9.28 33.84
CA THR A 446 9.26 -8.30 34.87
C THR A 446 8.85 -8.95 36.19
N ALA A 447 8.13 -10.07 36.18
CA ALA A 447 7.75 -10.82 37.39
C ALA A 447 8.96 -11.51 38.07
N ARG A 448 9.91 -12.05 37.28
CA ARG A 448 11.11 -12.73 37.83
C ARG A 448 12.03 -11.77 38.56
N VAL A 449 12.20 -10.54 38.09
CA VAL A 449 13.03 -9.50 38.74
C VAL A 449 12.56 -9.21 40.16
N THR A 450 11.27 -9.40 40.44
CA THR A 450 10.68 -9.14 41.77
C THR A 450 10.70 -10.38 42.68
N MET A 451 11.07 -11.56 42.18
CA MET A 451 11.13 -12.81 42.95
C MET A 451 12.56 -13.26 43.29
N GLY A 452 13.57 -12.76 42.57
CA GLY A 452 14.95 -13.18 42.79
C GLY A 452 15.61 -12.46 43.96
N PRO A 453 16.49 -13.15 44.73
CA PRO A 453 17.43 -12.46 45.60
C PRO A 453 18.31 -11.55 44.73
N ASP A 454 18.61 -10.36 45.22
CA ASP A 454 19.53 -9.44 44.58
C ASP A 454 20.86 -10.15 44.28
N PRO A 455 21.39 -10.23 43.05
CA PRO A 455 22.67 -10.89 42.76
C PRO A 455 23.88 -10.08 43.25
N MET A 456 23.67 -9.15 44.15
CA MET A 456 24.72 -8.37 44.82
C MET A 456 24.45 -8.39 46.35
N GLY A 457 24.91 -9.42 47.01
CA GLY A 457 25.37 -9.38 48.37
C GLY A 457 26.80 -8.95 48.39
#